data_fe3d3b6a5be70960d1054c771a706c39
#
_entry.id   fe3d3b6a5be70960d1054c771a706c39
#
_cell.length_a   1.000
_cell.length_b   1.000
_cell.length_c   1.000
_cell.angle_alpha   90.00
_cell.angle_beta   90.00
_cell.angle_gamma   90.00
#
_symmetry.space_group_name_H-M   'P 1'
#
loop_
_entity.id
_entity.type
_entity.pdbx_description
1 polymer ?
#
loop_
_entity_poly.entity_id
_entity_poly.type
_entity_poly.pdbx_seq_one_letter_code
_entity_poly.pdbx_strand_id
1 'polypeptide(L)'
;AAKALEEKIPLFSGLSVGYDLCGTVMALATSYGQYEGSVRVSLKNKYFPIVELGLGLSDYTHEDTHIHYKTSAPYARIGLDYNFLRNRRSGNRLLGGIRLAYTNYKFDLTAPGLTDPVYHTTRPFTYQGQNASLFWGELVGGLQTNIFKFLRLGWTVRLRIPLYEKAPAVGNAAYIPGFGKGSETLFGGTFNIIFDI
;
A
#
# COMPACT_ATOMS: atom_id res chain seq x y z
N ALA A 1 -38.30 10.32 7.73
CA ALA A 1 -38.01 10.17 6.28
C ALA A 1 -36.66 9.50 6.01
N ALA A 2 -35.55 9.90 6.69
CA ALA A 2 -34.22 9.31 6.49
C ALA A 2 -34.14 7.83 6.92
N LYS A 3 -34.81 7.46 8.01
CA LYS A 3 -34.84 6.07 8.54
C LYS A 3 -35.61 5.11 7.61
N ALA A 4 -36.68 5.60 6.99
CA ALA A 4 -37.47 4.83 6.01
C ALA A 4 -36.75 4.57 4.69
N LEU A 5 -35.74 5.41 4.35
CA LEU A 5 -34.91 5.22 3.16
C LEU A 5 -33.76 4.20 3.41
N GLU A 6 -33.33 4.03 4.65
CA GLU A 6 -32.34 3.01 5.03
C GLU A 6 -32.89 1.59 4.92
N GLU A 7 -34.17 1.38 5.21
CA GLU A 7 -34.81 0.05 5.16
C GLU A 7 -34.92 -0.52 3.73
N LYS A 8 -34.81 0.32 2.70
CA LYS A 8 -34.93 -0.11 1.28
C LYS A 8 -33.61 -0.46 0.61
N ILE A 9 -32.47 -0.34 1.30
CA ILE A 9 -31.17 -0.72 0.75
C ILE A 9 -30.89 -2.17 1.15
N PRO A 10 -30.65 -3.08 0.19
CA PRO A 10 -30.35 -4.48 0.49
C PRO A 10 -29.06 -4.60 1.29
N LEU A 11 -28.95 -5.66 2.10
CA LEU A 11 -27.76 -5.92 2.92
C LEU A 11 -26.51 -5.99 2.06
N PHE A 12 -26.57 -6.80 1.00
CA PHE A 12 -25.56 -6.87 -0.05
C PHE A 12 -25.93 -5.90 -1.17
N SER A 13 -25.07 -4.92 -1.41
CA SER A 13 -25.34 -3.83 -2.38
C SER A 13 -24.38 -3.86 -3.58
N GLY A 14 -23.53 -4.89 -3.70
CA GLY A 14 -22.63 -5.08 -4.82
C GLY A 14 -21.19 -5.43 -4.42
N LEU A 15 -20.43 -5.80 -5.41
CA LEU A 15 -18.99 -6.06 -5.34
C LEU A 15 -18.26 -5.00 -6.17
N SER A 16 -17.09 -4.60 -5.73
CA SER A 16 -16.24 -3.68 -6.50
C SER A 16 -14.83 -4.23 -6.56
N VAL A 17 -14.21 -4.13 -7.73
CA VAL A 17 -12.81 -4.46 -7.95
C VAL A 17 -12.06 -3.17 -8.27
N GLY A 18 -10.97 -2.91 -7.58
CA GLY A 18 -10.15 -1.70 -7.75
C GLY A 18 -8.72 -2.02 -8.12
N TYR A 19 -8.08 -1.06 -8.79
CA TYR A 19 -6.67 -1.12 -9.16
C TYR A 19 -5.99 0.22 -8.90
N ASP A 20 -4.79 0.21 -8.27
CA ASP A 20 -4.02 1.43 -7.96
C ASP A 20 -3.18 1.87 -9.17
N LEU A 21 -3.57 2.97 -9.77
CA LEU A 21 -2.82 3.58 -10.87
C LEU A 21 -1.59 4.35 -10.38
N CYS A 22 -1.68 5.01 -9.24
CA CYS A 22 -0.58 5.83 -8.72
C CYS A 22 0.64 4.97 -8.42
N GLY A 23 0.46 3.85 -7.72
CA GLY A 23 1.53 2.90 -7.45
C GLY A 23 2.16 2.32 -8.71
N THR A 24 1.33 2.04 -9.73
CA THR A 24 1.79 1.55 -11.04
C THR A 24 2.62 2.59 -11.78
N VAL A 25 2.16 3.84 -11.83
CA VAL A 25 2.92 4.93 -12.46
C VAL A 25 4.26 5.14 -11.76
N MET A 26 4.27 5.09 -10.43
CA MET A 26 5.51 5.18 -9.66
C MET A 26 6.47 4.03 -9.97
N ALA A 27 5.96 2.79 -10.10
CA ALA A 27 6.78 1.62 -10.45
C ALA A 27 7.40 1.71 -11.85
N LEU A 28 6.74 2.39 -12.79
CA LEU A 28 7.22 2.58 -14.16
C LEU A 28 8.13 3.81 -14.31
N ALA A 29 7.91 4.86 -13.52
CA ALA A 29 8.60 6.14 -13.65
C ALA A 29 9.73 6.36 -12.65
N THR A 30 9.80 5.57 -11.57
CA THR A 30 10.78 5.73 -10.51
C THR A 30 11.43 4.40 -10.11
N SER A 31 12.44 4.47 -9.26
CA SER A 31 13.15 3.30 -8.73
C SER A 31 12.36 2.50 -7.70
N TYR A 32 11.12 2.88 -7.40
CA TYR A 32 10.25 2.18 -6.46
C TYR A 32 8.78 2.37 -6.83
N GLY A 33 7.96 1.40 -6.48
CA GLY A 33 6.53 1.46 -6.73
C GLY A 33 5.82 0.19 -6.31
N GLN A 34 4.54 0.12 -6.65
CA GLN A 34 3.72 -1.03 -6.30
C GLN A 34 2.64 -1.27 -7.34
N TYR A 35 2.30 -2.54 -7.51
CA TYR A 35 1.10 -2.97 -8.22
C TYR A 35 0.11 -3.47 -7.19
N GLU A 36 -1.09 -2.90 -7.13
CA GLU A 36 -2.08 -3.24 -6.10
C GLU A 36 -3.46 -3.39 -6.70
N GLY A 37 -4.08 -4.53 -6.41
CA GLY A 37 -5.47 -4.81 -6.69
C GLY A 37 -6.29 -4.90 -5.40
N SER A 38 -7.55 -4.52 -5.46
CA SER A 38 -8.47 -4.55 -4.32
C SER A 38 -9.82 -5.15 -4.68
N VAL A 39 -10.41 -5.86 -3.73
CA VAL A 39 -11.78 -6.35 -3.79
C VAL A 39 -12.54 -5.81 -2.59
N ARG A 40 -13.68 -5.21 -2.86
CA ARG A 40 -14.52 -4.56 -1.85
C ARG A 40 -15.95 -5.03 -1.96
N VAL A 41 -16.54 -5.38 -0.82
CA VAL A 41 -17.96 -5.73 -0.71
C VAL A 41 -18.73 -4.53 -0.18
N SER A 42 -19.86 -4.21 -0.79
CA SER A 42 -20.75 -3.13 -0.34
C SER A 42 -21.87 -3.71 0.51
N LEU A 43 -21.90 -3.33 1.79
CA LEU A 43 -22.97 -3.70 2.72
C LEU A 43 -23.80 -2.46 3.07
N LYS A 44 -25.05 -2.44 2.64
CA LYS A 44 -26.00 -1.32 2.81
C LYS A 44 -25.47 0.03 2.31
N ASN A 45 -24.51 0.04 1.37
CA ASN A 45 -23.77 1.23 0.94
C ASN A 45 -23.19 2.06 2.14
N LYS A 46 -22.95 1.40 3.26
CA LYS A 46 -22.46 2.00 4.51
C LYS A 46 -21.13 1.42 4.94
N TYR A 47 -21.04 0.10 4.98
CA TYR A 47 -19.83 -0.62 5.36
C TYR A 47 -19.23 -1.30 4.14
N PHE A 48 -17.91 -1.24 4.03
CA PHE A 48 -17.18 -1.77 2.89
C PHE A 48 -15.98 -2.58 3.37
N PRO A 49 -16.19 -3.86 3.74
CA PRO A 49 -15.07 -4.78 3.88
C PRO A 49 -14.23 -4.81 2.61
N ILE A 50 -12.91 -4.76 2.77
CA ILE A 50 -11.95 -4.70 1.66
C ILE A 50 -10.76 -5.60 1.93
N VAL A 51 -10.31 -6.25 0.85
CA VAL A 51 -9.03 -6.96 0.78
C VAL A 51 -8.22 -6.36 -0.35
N GLU A 52 -6.96 -6.04 -0.06
CA GLU A 52 -6.01 -5.52 -1.04
C GLU A 52 -4.80 -6.45 -1.10
N LEU A 53 -4.37 -6.76 -2.31
CA LEU A 53 -3.18 -7.56 -2.58
C LEU A 53 -2.28 -6.78 -3.53
N GLY A 54 -1.00 -6.75 -3.24
CA GLY A 54 -0.06 -6.02 -4.07
C GLY A 54 1.33 -6.63 -4.10
N LEU A 55 2.12 -6.15 -5.03
CA LEU A 55 3.53 -6.43 -5.19
C LEU A 55 4.30 -5.11 -5.10
N GLY A 56 5.13 -4.96 -4.08
CA GLY A 56 6.00 -3.81 -3.92
C GLY A 56 7.38 -4.07 -4.51
N LEU A 57 7.93 -3.08 -5.21
CA LEU A 57 9.19 -3.16 -5.93
C LEU A 57 10.07 -1.98 -5.55
N SER A 58 11.36 -2.21 -5.36
CA SER A 58 12.35 -1.15 -5.28
C SER A 58 13.68 -1.63 -5.84
N ASP A 59 14.27 -0.81 -6.68
CA ASP A 59 15.62 -0.98 -7.25
C ASP A 59 16.27 0.40 -7.23
N TYR A 60 17.07 0.66 -6.18
CA TYR A 60 17.55 1.99 -5.86
C TYR A 60 19.02 1.97 -5.46
N THR A 61 19.81 2.90 -6.01
CA THR A 61 21.19 3.15 -5.59
C THR A 61 21.27 4.51 -4.91
N HIS A 62 21.80 4.53 -3.69
CA HIS A 62 21.99 5.77 -2.94
C HIS A 62 23.14 6.58 -3.55
N GLU A 63 22.90 7.84 -3.86
CA GLU A 63 23.86 8.69 -4.61
C GLU A 63 25.17 8.91 -3.85
N ASP A 64 25.11 9.16 -2.52
CA ASP A 64 26.28 9.46 -1.71
C ASP A 64 27.07 8.23 -1.30
N THR A 65 26.39 7.14 -0.95
CA THR A 65 27.03 5.92 -0.41
C THR A 65 27.23 4.84 -1.46
N HIS A 66 26.65 5.00 -2.65
CA HIS A 66 26.64 4.03 -3.74
C HIS A 66 26.14 2.64 -3.33
N ILE A 67 25.38 2.58 -2.22
CA ILE A 67 24.74 1.34 -1.78
C ILE A 67 23.55 1.07 -2.67
N HIS A 68 23.60 -0.08 -3.33
CA HIS A 68 22.49 -0.58 -4.14
C HIS A 68 21.55 -1.42 -3.29
N TYR A 69 20.27 -1.07 -3.29
CA TYR A 69 19.20 -1.78 -2.58
C TYR A 69 18.17 -2.31 -3.57
N LYS A 70 17.89 -3.60 -3.49
CA LYS A 70 16.90 -4.25 -4.33
C LYS A 70 15.96 -5.12 -3.51
N THR A 71 14.66 -4.94 -3.73
CA THR A 71 13.61 -5.79 -3.13
C THR A 71 12.42 -5.92 -4.05
N SER A 72 11.77 -7.08 -3.97
CA SER A 72 10.48 -7.35 -4.60
C SER A 72 9.74 -8.36 -3.75
N ALA A 73 8.58 -7.96 -3.20
CA ALA A 73 7.78 -8.90 -2.41
C ALA A 73 6.28 -8.56 -2.43
N PRO A 74 5.44 -9.60 -2.26
CA PRO A 74 4.01 -9.42 -2.11
C PRO A 74 3.67 -8.89 -0.72
N TYR A 75 2.55 -8.18 -0.65
CA TYR A 75 1.92 -7.77 0.59
C TYR A 75 0.41 -7.93 0.51
N ALA A 76 -0.21 -8.04 1.67
CA ALA A 76 -1.66 -8.15 1.79
C ALA A 76 -2.18 -7.16 2.81
N ARG A 77 -3.39 -6.63 2.57
CA ARG A 77 -4.13 -5.78 3.51
C ARG A 77 -5.56 -6.26 3.61
N ILE A 78 -6.11 -6.18 4.80
CA ILE A 78 -7.52 -6.39 5.07
C ILE A 78 -8.05 -5.23 5.89
N GLY A 79 -9.27 -4.81 5.62
CA GLY A 79 -9.82 -3.68 6.34
C GLY A 79 -11.30 -3.47 6.15
N LEU A 80 -11.77 -2.40 6.76
CA LEU A 80 -13.17 -1.98 6.72
C LEU A 80 -13.24 -0.47 6.50
N ASP A 81 -13.99 -0.06 5.49
CA ASP A 81 -14.33 1.33 5.23
C ASP A 81 -15.76 1.63 5.65
N TYR A 82 -15.98 2.84 6.11
CA TYR A 82 -17.27 3.41 6.44
C TYR A 82 -17.58 4.60 5.56
N ASN A 83 -18.79 4.66 5.01
CA ASN A 83 -19.25 5.80 4.21
C ASN A 83 -19.92 6.84 5.10
N PHE A 84 -19.33 8.02 5.18
CA PHE A 84 -19.82 9.16 5.94
C PHE A 84 -20.93 9.93 5.22
N LEU A 85 -21.10 9.75 3.92
CA LEU A 85 -22.14 10.45 3.20
C LEU A 85 -23.52 9.95 3.59
N ARG A 86 -24.38 10.89 3.97
CA ARG A 86 -25.77 10.63 4.35
C ARG A 86 -26.61 10.13 3.16
N ASN A 87 -26.35 10.68 1.97
CA ASN A 87 -27.02 10.24 0.74
C ASN A 87 -26.28 9.04 0.12
N ARG A 88 -26.59 7.83 0.57
CA ARG A 88 -25.97 6.58 0.15
C ARG A 88 -26.38 6.12 -1.26
N ARG A 89 -27.31 6.82 -1.89
CA ARG A 89 -27.73 6.58 -3.29
C ARG A 89 -26.99 7.48 -4.27
N SER A 90 -26.30 8.51 -3.79
CA SER A 90 -25.42 9.30 -4.64
C SER A 90 -24.27 8.42 -5.15
N GLY A 91 -23.83 8.63 -6.36
CA GLY A 91 -22.68 7.95 -6.92
C GLY A 91 -21.38 8.21 -6.16
N ASN A 92 -21.33 9.26 -5.31
CA ASN A 92 -20.16 9.67 -4.57
C ASN A 92 -20.10 9.02 -3.18
N ARG A 93 -18.88 8.73 -2.69
CA ARG A 93 -18.63 8.17 -1.36
C ARG A 93 -17.50 8.96 -0.69
N LEU A 94 -17.72 9.30 0.59
CA LEU A 94 -16.67 9.78 1.49
C LEU A 94 -16.38 8.64 2.47
N LEU A 95 -15.22 8.06 2.33
CA LEU A 95 -14.84 6.86 3.07
C LEU A 95 -13.82 7.20 4.15
N GLY A 96 -13.97 6.60 5.30
CA GLY A 96 -12.92 6.49 6.30
C GLY A 96 -12.83 5.08 6.79
N GLY A 97 -11.65 4.58 7.03
CA GLY A 97 -11.48 3.17 7.37
C GLY A 97 -10.15 2.87 8.02
N ILE A 98 -10.06 1.61 8.40
CA ILE A 98 -8.85 1.04 9.01
C ILE A 98 -8.40 -0.16 8.18
N ARG A 99 -7.08 -0.40 8.15
CA ARG A 99 -6.44 -1.56 7.53
C ARG A 99 -5.49 -2.21 8.51
N LEU A 100 -5.36 -3.50 8.39
CA LEU A 100 -4.25 -4.27 8.91
C LEU A 100 -3.50 -4.86 7.71
N ALA A 101 -2.19 -4.80 7.73
CA ALA A 101 -1.38 -5.16 6.61
C ALA A 101 -0.12 -5.93 7.03
N TYR A 102 0.33 -6.80 6.13
CA TYR A 102 1.48 -7.65 6.37
C TYR A 102 2.28 -7.84 5.09
N THR A 103 3.61 -7.85 5.25
CA THR A 103 4.57 -8.28 4.22
C THR A 103 5.69 -9.11 4.83
N ASN A 104 6.14 -10.09 4.06
CA ASN A 104 7.38 -10.80 4.30
C ASN A 104 8.23 -10.63 3.04
N TYR A 105 9.39 -10.04 3.19
CA TYR A 105 10.21 -9.65 2.05
C TYR A 105 11.67 -10.01 2.26
N LYS A 106 12.37 -10.16 1.13
CA LYS A 106 13.82 -10.28 1.07
C LYS A 106 14.38 -9.10 0.33
N PHE A 107 15.53 -8.66 0.75
CA PHE A 107 16.25 -7.60 0.06
C PHE A 107 17.72 -7.92 -0.07
N ASP A 108 18.31 -7.35 -1.10
CA ASP A 108 19.73 -7.43 -1.37
C ASP A 108 20.36 -6.06 -1.15
N LEU A 109 21.50 -6.04 -0.47
CA LEU A 109 22.33 -4.87 -0.25
C LEU A 109 23.69 -5.11 -0.87
N THR A 110 24.11 -4.25 -1.78
CA THR A 110 25.46 -4.26 -2.35
C THR A 110 26.10 -2.90 -2.11
N ALA A 111 27.20 -2.91 -1.38
CA ALA A 111 28.01 -1.72 -1.14
C ALA A 111 29.31 -1.80 -1.93
N PRO A 112 29.82 -0.68 -2.51
CA PRO A 112 31.02 -0.66 -3.34
C PRO A 112 32.30 -1.02 -2.64
N GLY A 113 32.25 -1.22 -1.33
CA GLY A 113 33.39 -1.65 -0.52
C GLY A 113 34.02 -0.52 0.28
N LEU A 114 34.47 -0.91 1.48
CA LEU A 114 35.34 -0.07 2.30
C LEU A 114 36.78 -0.28 1.87
N THR A 115 37.47 0.80 1.53
CA THR A 115 38.90 0.77 1.29
C THR A 115 39.63 0.80 2.63
N ASP A 116 40.38 -0.24 2.91
CA ASP A 116 41.24 -0.28 4.09
C ASP A 116 42.33 0.84 3.99
N PRO A 117 42.38 1.76 4.92
CA PRO A 117 43.35 2.88 4.87
C PRO A 117 44.81 2.43 5.00
N VAL A 118 45.07 1.23 5.50
CA VAL A 118 46.42 0.71 5.71
C VAL A 118 46.88 -0.15 4.53
N TYR A 119 46.01 -1.04 4.03
CA TYR A 119 46.37 -1.99 2.98
C TYR A 119 45.87 -1.57 1.59
N HIS A 120 45.10 -0.48 1.46
CA HIS A 120 44.53 0.04 0.24
C HIS A 120 43.72 -1.01 -0.55
N THR A 121 43.21 -2.02 0.16
CA THR A 121 42.36 -3.08 -0.44
C THR A 121 40.91 -2.71 -0.27
N THR A 122 40.16 -2.71 -1.39
CA THR A 122 38.71 -2.47 -1.39
C THR A 122 37.98 -3.82 -1.41
N ARG A 123 37.17 -4.10 -0.41
CA ARG A 123 36.33 -5.30 -0.38
C ARG A 123 34.85 -4.88 -0.50
N PRO A 124 34.16 -5.26 -1.59
CA PRO A 124 32.74 -5.04 -1.69
C PRO A 124 31.99 -5.88 -0.66
N PHE A 125 31.03 -5.25 0.03
CA PHE A 125 30.12 -5.96 0.91
C PHE A 125 28.83 -6.25 0.15
N THR A 126 28.50 -7.53 0.01
CA THR A 126 27.25 -7.97 -0.59
C THR A 126 26.50 -8.83 0.42
N TYR A 127 25.33 -8.33 0.83
CA TYR A 127 24.40 -9.07 1.67
C TYR A 127 23.19 -9.44 0.82
N GLN A 128 23.04 -10.72 0.49
CA GLN A 128 21.94 -11.22 -0.32
C GLN A 128 20.90 -11.91 0.54
N GLY A 129 19.63 -11.78 0.15
CA GLY A 129 18.52 -12.53 0.72
C GLY A 129 18.24 -12.22 2.20
N GLN A 130 18.51 -10.99 2.66
CA GLN A 130 18.17 -10.61 4.02
C GLN A 130 16.66 -10.64 4.22
N ASN A 131 16.19 -11.46 5.15
CA ASN A 131 14.78 -11.70 5.39
C ASN A 131 14.25 -10.77 6.48
N ALA A 132 13.17 -10.08 6.19
CA ALA A 132 12.48 -9.20 7.12
C ALA A 132 10.98 -9.30 6.94
N SER A 133 10.23 -8.94 7.96
CA SER A 133 8.78 -8.84 7.87
C SER A 133 8.26 -7.67 8.66
N LEU A 134 7.20 -7.06 8.15
CA LEU A 134 6.51 -5.96 8.80
C LEU A 134 5.01 -6.22 8.88
N PHE A 135 4.45 -5.96 10.04
CA PHE A 135 3.01 -5.89 10.29
C PHE A 135 2.68 -4.45 10.70
N TRP A 136 1.69 -3.84 10.02
CA TRP A 136 1.33 -2.45 10.28
C TRP A 136 -0.17 -2.22 10.22
N GLY A 137 -0.61 -1.14 10.86
CA GLY A 137 -1.96 -0.60 10.77
C GLY A 137 -2.01 0.59 9.84
N GLU A 138 -3.15 0.81 9.18
CA GLU A 138 -3.39 2.01 8.38
C GLU A 138 -4.70 2.66 8.79
N LEU A 139 -4.68 4.00 8.88
CA LEU A 139 -5.86 4.84 8.87
C LEU A 139 -6.04 5.39 7.47
N VAL A 140 -7.24 5.26 6.95
CA VAL A 140 -7.53 5.58 5.55
C VAL A 140 -8.67 6.58 5.45
N GLY A 141 -8.47 7.63 4.68
CA GLY A 141 -9.49 8.57 4.26
C GLY A 141 -9.58 8.61 2.75
N GLY A 142 -10.78 8.57 2.18
CA GLY A 142 -10.91 8.50 0.73
C GLY A 142 -12.19 9.14 0.19
N LEU A 143 -12.06 9.62 -1.04
CA LEU A 143 -13.16 10.14 -1.85
C LEU A 143 -13.31 9.25 -3.08
N GLN A 144 -14.53 8.85 -3.37
CA GLN A 144 -14.86 8.12 -4.59
C GLN A 144 -15.98 8.83 -5.32
N THR A 145 -15.80 8.99 -6.61
CA THR A 145 -16.81 9.57 -7.50
C THR A 145 -17.17 8.60 -8.61
N ASN A 146 -18.45 8.56 -8.96
CA ASN A 146 -18.94 7.77 -10.05
C ASN A 146 -18.79 8.52 -11.37
N ILE A 147 -18.10 7.94 -12.32
CA ILE A 147 -17.95 8.48 -13.69
C ILE A 147 -18.99 7.86 -14.62
N PHE A 148 -19.11 6.53 -14.55
CA PHE A 148 -20.14 5.77 -15.26
C PHE A 148 -20.80 4.77 -14.31
N LYS A 149 -21.89 4.15 -14.72
CA LYS A 149 -22.66 3.19 -13.90
C LYS A 149 -21.80 2.08 -13.28
N PHE A 150 -20.73 1.68 -13.96
CA PHE A 150 -19.84 0.59 -13.58
C PHE A 150 -18.42 1.07 -13.21
N LEU A 151 -18.09 2.38 -13.41
CA LEU A 151 -16.75 2.91 -13.26
C LEU A 151 -16.71 4.04 -12.25
N ARG A 152 -15.82 3.92 -11.26
CA ARG A 152 -15.51 4.96 -10.25
C ARG A 152 -14.04 5.30 -10.25
N LEU A 153 -13.76 6.53 -9.90
CA LEU A 153 -12.42 6.97 -9.54
C LEU A 153 -12.38 7.23 -8.03
N GLY A 154 -11.27 6.84 -7.42
CA GLY A 154 -11.06 6.98 -5.99
C GLY A 154 -9.71 7.61 -5.66
N TRP A 155 -9.72 8.62 -4.79
CA TRP A 155 -8.53 9.16 -4.13
C TRP A 155 -8.50 8.69 -2.70
N THR A 156 -7.36 8.23 -2.24
CA THR A 156 -7.21 7.75 -0.87
C THR A 156 -5.93 8.32 -0.26
N VAL A 157 -6.04 8.81 0.95
CA VAL A 157 -4.89 9.18 1.80
C VAL A 157 -4.79 8.13 2.89
N ARG A 158 -3.58 7.69 3.17
CA ARG A 158 -3.28 6.62 4.14
C ARG A 158 -2.22 7.08 5.12
N LEU A 159 -2.48 6.89 6.41
CA LEU A 159 -1.49 6.99 7.47
C LEU A 159 -1.11 5.57 7.87
N ARG A 160 0.15 5.20 7.66
CA ARG A 160 0.70 3.87 7.94
C ARG A 160 1.49 3.91 9.23
N ILE A 161 1.16 3.02 10.16
CA ILE A 161 1.75 2.98 11.51
C ILE A 161 2.34 1.58 11.71
N PRO A 162 3.66 1.44 11.84
CA PRO A 162 4.29 0.14 12.08
C PRO A 162 3.86 -0.37 13.46
N LEU A 163 3.46 -1.62 13.54
CA LEU A 163 3.03 -2.27 14.79
C LEU A 163 4.04 -3.31 15.27
N TYR A 164 4.57 -4.10 14.34
CA TYR A 164 5.57 -5.12 14.65
C TYR A 164 6.50 -5.31 13.46
N GLU A 165 7.79 -5.18 13.70
CA GLU A 165 8.86 -5.39 12.72
C GLU A 165 9.79 -6.51 13.19
N LYS A 166 10.01 -7.48 12.32
CA LYS A 166 11.11 -8.42 12.47
C LYS A 166 12.27 -7.88 11.66
N ALA A 167 13.18 -7.22 12.36
CA ALA A 167 14.36 -6.62 11.74
C ALA A 167 15.24 -7.67 11.06
N PRO A 168 15.90 -7.33 9.96
CA PRO A 168 16.90 -8.17 9.32
C PRO A 168 18.13 -8.33 10.23
N ALA A 169 18.94 -9.35 9.94
CA ALA A 169 20.17 -9.57 10.69
C ALA A 169 21.23 -8.47 10.50
N VAL A 170 21.18 -7.75 9.36
CA VAL A 170 22.12 -6.71 8.98
C VAL A 170 21.40 -5.56 8.28
N GLY A 171 21.63 -4.32 8.77
CA GLY A 171 21.11 -3.09 8.16
C GLY A 171 19.62 -2.85 8.40
N ASN A 172 19.15 -1.69 7.96
CA ASN A 172 17.73 -1.35 7.94
C ASN A 172 17.22 -1.40 6.49
N ALA A 173 15.99 -1.83 6.31
CA ALA A 173 15.36 -1.83 5.00
C ALA A 173 15.11 -0.39 4.53
N ALA A 174 15.68 0.00 3.40
CA ALA A 174 15.44 1.32 2.82
C ALA A 174 14.02 1.48 2.26
N TYR A 175 13.43 0.38 1.81
CA TYR A 175 12.06 0.32 1.30
C TYR A 175 11.41 -1.00 1.73
N ILE A 176 10.19 -0.89 2.22
CA ILE A 176 9.38 -2.04 2.64
C ILE A 176 8.19 -2.17 1.68
N PRO A 177 8.04 -3.31 0.98
CA PRO A 177 6.94 -3.55 0.05
C PRO A 177 5.57 -3.32 0.67
N GLY A 178 4.75 -2.46 0.03
CA GLY A 178 3.44 -2.06 0.52
C GLY A 178 3.44 -1.00 1.62
N PHE A 179 4.50 -0.87 2.41
CA PHE A 179 4.62 0.15 3.45
C PHE A 179 5.26 1.44 2.92
N GLY A 180 6.39 1.37 2.25
CA GLY A 180 7.10 2.52 1.69
C GLY A 180 8.55 2.66 2.17
N LYS A 181 9.09 3.87 2.14
CA LYS A 181 10.47 4.15 2.54
C LYS A 181 10.60 4.21 4.07
N GLY A 182 11.54 3.43 4.61
CA GLY A 182 11.80 3.36 6.06
C GLY A 182 10.77 2.53 6.83
N SER A 183 10.89 2.51 8.14
CA SER A 183 9.99 1.78 9.06
C SER A 183 9.27 2.72 10.06
N GLU A 184 9.22 4.01 9.78
CA GLU A 184 8.53 5.01 10.60
C GLU A 184 7.11 5.25 10.09
N THR A 185 6.32 5.98 10.88
CA THR A 185 4.97 6.38 10.46
C THR A 185 5.01 7.19 9.17
N LEU A 186 4.27 6.76 8.17
CA LEU A 186 4.29 7.30 6.82
C LEU A 186 2.92 7.73 6.34
N PHE A 187 2.88 8.88 5.66
CA PHE A 187 1.74 9.25 4.84
C PHE A 187 1.91 8.74 3.41
N GLY A 188 0.82 8.27 2.84
CA GLY A 188 0.77 7.83 1.45
C GLY A 188 -0.57 8.19 0.80
N GLY A 189 -0.57 8.21 -0.51
CA GLY A 189 -1.78 8.41 -1.32
C GLY A 189 -1.89 7.37 -2.40
N THR A 190 -3.11 7.02 -2.78
CA THR A 190 -3.41 6.15 -3.92
C THR A 190 -4.47 6.77 -4.80
N PHE A 191 -4.42 6.47 -6.07
CA PHE A 191 -5.44 6.83 -7.04
C PHE A 191 -5.92 5.55 -7.72
N ASN A 192 -7.18 5.22 -7.49
CA ASN A 192 -7.74 3.94 -7.89
C ASN A 192 -8.78 4.09 -9.00
N ILE A 193 -8.72 3.19 -9.97
CA ILE A 193 -9.84 2.87 -10.84
C ILE A 193 -10.61 1.72 -10.19
N ILE A 194 -11.94 1.86 -10.09
CA ILE A 194 -12.80 0.91 -9.40
C ILE A 194 -13.95 0.54 -10.34
N PHE A 195 -14.15 -0.76 -10.49
CA PHE A 195 -15.24 -1.34 -11.27
C PHE A 195 -16.28 -1.92 -10.31
N ASP A 196 -17.52 -1.45 -10.40
CA ASP A 196 -18.67 -2.00 -9.68
C ASP A 196 -19.28 -3.16 -10.50
N ILE A 197 -19.49 -4.30 -9.83
CA ILE A 197 -20.05 -5.54 -10.39
C ILE A 197 -21.37 -5.86 -9.72
#